data_e060fb9eb390b65bde9af2597d88ba36
#
_entry.id   e060fb9eb390b65bde9af2597d88ba36
#
_cell.length_a   1.000
_cell.length_b   1.000
_cell.length_c   1.000
_cell.angle_alpha   90.00
_cell.angle_beta   90.00
_cell.angle_gamma   90.00
#
_symmetry.space_group_name_H-M   'P 1'
#
loop_
_entity.id
_entity.type
_entity.pdbx_description
1 polymer ?
#
loop_
_entity_poly.entity_id
_entity_poly.type
_entity_poly.pdbx_seq_one_letter_code
_entity_poly.pdbx_strand_id
1 'polypeptide(L)'
;MKPTKMRNNQIYQATLQTRSKQLGSTLSKDLHKKYGKKSVRVVEGDSITILRGEFKGVEGKVAKISTSKSSIAVEGIKKEKTKGDKFDVYIHTSNLVVTSLNTSDKWRMAKLEGKDPRKQPKETKQVAPKETKQVAPKETKQKAPKETKQKAPKE
;
A
#
# COMPACT_ATOMS: atom_id res chain seq x y z
N MET A 1 -3.52 2.44 40.79
CA MET A 1 -4.50 3.14 39.90
C MET A 1 -5.62 2.17 39.56
N LYS A 2 -6.90 2.59 39.56
CA LYS A 2 -8.02 1.70 39.23
C LYS A 2 -7.98 1.27 37.75
N PRO A 3 -8.29 0.01 37.38
CA PRO A 3 -8.25 -0.48 35.98
C PRO A 3 -9.08 0.34 35.04
N THR A 4 -10.26 0.81 35.45
CA THR A 4 -11.16 1.66 34.68
C THR A 4 -10.50 2.99 34.31
N LYS A 5 -9.78 3.63 35.25
CA LYS A 5 -9.07 4.88 35.00
C LYS A 5 -7.92 4.68 33.99
N MET A 6 -7.21 3.56 34.09
CA MET A 6 -6.15 3.22 33.10
C MET A 6 -6.73 3.05 31.71
N ARG A 7 -7.85 2.33 31.58
CA ARG A 7 -8.52 2.13 30.29
C ARG A 7 -9.02 3.44 29.69
N ASN A 8 -9.63 4.29 30.49
CA ASN A 8 -10.11 5.61 30.03
C ASN A 8 -8.94 6.48 29.56
N ASN A 9 -7.82 6.48 30.27
CA ASN A 9 -6.63 7.21 29.83
C ASN A 9 -6.07 6.68 28.51
N GLN A 10 -6.08 5.35 28.31
CA GLN A 10 -5.65 4.76 27.04
C GLN A 10 -6.57 5.13 25.86
N ILE A 11 -7.86 5.36 26.10
CA ILE A 11 -8.82 5.72 25.07
C ILE A 11 -8.76 7.23 24.77
N TYR A 12 -8.88 8.05 25.81
CA TYR A 12 -9.09 9.51 25.65
C TYR A 12 -7.81 10.34 25.70
N GLN A 13 -6.83 9.90 26.50
CA GLN A 13 -5.56 10.62 26.73
C GLN A 13 -4.36 9.87 26.15
N ALA A 14 -4.59 8.97 25.19
CA ALA A 14 -3.51 8.22 24.57
C ALA A 14 -2.53 9.14 23.84
N THR A 15 -1.23 8.91 24.04
CA THR A 15 -0.18 9.56 23.25
C THR A 15 -0.27 9.17 21.78
N LEU A 16 0.31 9.97 20.90
CA LEU A 16 0.35 9.69 19.45
C LEU A 16 0.91 8.30 19.14
N GLN A 17 1.94 7.88 19.87
CA GLN A 17 2.52 6.53 19.72
C GLN A 17 1.52 5.43 20.07
N THR A 18 0.77 5.58 21.15
CA THR A 18 -0.24 4.62 21.59
C THR A 18 -1.40 4.57 20.60
N ARG A 19 -1.90 5.73 20.15
CA ARG A 19 -2.94 5.80 19.10
C ARG A 19 -2.50 5.13 17.81
N SER A 20 -1.25 5.35 17.40
CA SER A 20 -0.68 4.68 16.24
C SER A 20 -0.64 3.16 16.36
N LYS A 21 -0.36 2.62 17.57
CA LYS A 21 -0.38 1.17 17.84
C LYS A 21 -1.81 0.60 17.85
N GLN A 22 -2.81 1.40 18.23
CA GLN A 22 -4.22 0.99 18.22
C GLN A 22 -4.80 0.78 16.80
N LEU A 23 -4.15 1.30 15.76
CA LEU A 23 -4.51 1.05 14.36
C LEU A 23 -4.15 -0.36 13.87
N GLY A 24 -4.06 -1.34 14.75
CA GLY A 24 -3.79 -2.72 14.41
C GLY A 24 -5.03 -3.44 13.88
N SER A 25 -4.89 -4.20 12.81
CA SER A 25 -5.89 -5.13 12.29
C SER A 25 -5.30 -6.53 12.16
N THR A 26 -6.16 -7.55 12.17
CA THR A 26 -5.76 -8.94 11.99
C THR A 26 -5.31 -9.20 10.56
N LEU A 27 -4.35 -10.09 10.39
CA LEU A 27 -3.90 -10.57 9.09
C LEU A 27 -4.76 -11.75 8.62
N SER A 28 -4.90 -11.93 7.31
CA SER A 28 -5.48 -13.12 6.72
C SER A 28 -4.67 -14.36 7.13
N LYS A 29 -5.28 -15.53 7.04
CA LYS A 29 -4.61 -16.82 7.39
C LYS A 29 -3.33 -17.02 6.59
N ASP A 30 -3.31 -16.62 5.33
CA ASP A 30 -2.17 -16.76 4.42
C ASP A 30 -1.01 -15.83 4.81
N LEU A 31 -1.32 -14.56 5.07
CA LEU A 31 -0.34 -13.59 5.56
C LEU A 31 0.17 -13.95 6.96
N HIS A 32 -0.69 -14.50 7.81
CA HIS A 32 -0.29 -14.99 9.12
C HIS A 32 0.72 -16.14 9.01
N LYS A 33 0.48 -17.10 8.10
CA LYS A 33 1.43 -18.20 7.82
C LYS A 33 2.76 -17.67 7.27
N LYS A 34 2.69 -16.68 6.35
CA LYS A 34 3.87 -16.11 5.69
C LYS A 34 4.77 -15.32 6.65
N TYR A 35 4.19 -14.49 7.51
CA TYR A 35 4.96 -13.57 8.37
C TYR A 35 5.03 -13.98 9.84
N GLY A 36 4.29 -15.02 10.26
CA GLY A 36 4.25 -15.48 11.65
C GLY A 36 3.63 -14.48 12.64
N LYS A 37 2.97 -13.42 12.14
CA LYS A 37 2.37 -12.35 12.96
C LYS A 37 0.86 -12.37 12.86
N LYS A 38 0.17 -12.18 14.00
CA LYS A 38 -1.30 -12.18 14.06
C LYS A 38 -1.92 -10.88 13.59
N SER A 39 -1.25 -9.75 13.81
CA SER A 39 -1.78 -8.42 13.51
C SER A 39 -0.70 -7.50 12.95
N VAL A 40 -1.14 -6.51 12.19
CA VAL A 40 -0.28 -5.48 11.61
C VAL A 40 -0.97 -4.12 11.71
N ARG A 41 -0.20 -3.05 11.80
CA ARG A 41 -0.73 -1.69 11.65
C ARG A 41 -1.19 -1.50 10.20
N VAL A 42 -2.43 -1.03 10.04
CA VAL A 42 -3.00 -0.71 8.74
C VAL A 42 -2.38 0.57 8.18
N VAL A 43 -2.08 0.57 6.89
CA VAL A 43 -1.54 1.70 6.13
C VAL A 43 -2.42 1.92 4.89
N GLU A 44 -2.40 3.14 4.36
CA GLU A 44 -3.10 3.48 3.12
C GLU A 44 -2.59 2.62 1.96
N GLY A 45 -3.53 2.17 1.13
CA GLY A 45 -3.22 1.25 0.02
C GLY A 45 -3.20 -0.24 0.39
N ASP A 46 -3.39 -0.62 1.67
CA ASP A 46 -3.60 -2.03 2.04
C ASP A 46 -4.95 -2.52 1.52
N SER A 47 -5.02 -3.77 1.05
CA SER A 47 -6.32 -4.41 0.73
C SER A 47 -6.86 -5.11 1.97
N ILE A 48 -8.14 -4.90 2.22
CA ILE A 48 -8.83 -5.38 3.42
C ILE A 48 -10.18 -6.01 3.09
N THR A 49 -10.64 -6.90 3.97
CA THR A 49 -12.00 -7.44 3.97
C THR A 49 -12.69 -7.06 5.29
N ILE A 50 -13.93 -6.60 5.23
CA ILE A 50 -14.71 -6.20 6.40
C ILE A 50 -15.40 -7.42 7.00
N LEU A 51 -15.19 -7.69 8.30
CA LEU A 51 -15.77 -8.83 9.00
C LEU A 51 -17.11 -8.55 9.64
N ARG A 52 -17.33 -7.32 10.09
CA ARG A 52 -18.49 -6.95 10.91
C ARG A 52 -19.08 -5.61 10.51
N GLY A 53 -20.36 -5.45 10.71
CA GLY A 53 -21.12 -4.22 10.44
C GLY A 53 -21.94 -4.32 9.16
N GLU A 54 -22.51 -3.19 8.74
CA GLU A 54 -23.35 -3.05 7.56
C GLU A 54 -22.66 -3.50 6.26
N PHE A 55 -21.36 -3.27 6.16
CA PHE A 55 -20.54 -3.60 4.99
C PHE A 55 -19.77 -4.93 5.13
N LYS A 56 -20.30 -5.86 5.94
CA LYS A 56 -19.68 -7.19 6.13
C LYS A 56 -19.48 -7.89 4.79
N GLY A 57 -18.27 -8.43 4.58
CA GLY A 57 -17.89 -9.17 3.36
C GLY A 57 -17.41 -8.31 2.20
N VAL A 58 -17.50 -6.98 2.33
CA VAL A 58 -16.98 -6.07 1.29
C VAL A 58 -15.46 -6.04 1.38
N GLU A 59 -14.83 -6.12 0.23
CA GLU A 59 -13.38 -5.98 0.06
C GLU A 59 -13.06 -4.63 -0.59
N GLY A 60 -11.93 -4.06 -0.23
CA GLY A 60 -11.50 -2.78 -0.80
C GLY A 60 -10.14 -2.36 -0.31
N LYS A 61 -9.62 -1.28 -0.88
CA LYS A 61 -8.37 -0.66 -0.46
C LYS A 61 -8.62 0.41 0.59
N VAL A 62 -7.65 0.59 1.46
CA VAL A 62 -7.67 1.66 2.47
C VAL A 62 -7.38 3.00 1.79
N ALA A 63 -8.36 3.91 1.82
CA ALA A 63 -8.23 5.25 1.25
C ALA A 63 -7.65 6.25 2.26
N LYS A 64 -8.19 6.29 3.49
CA LYS A 64 -7.80 7.24 4.54
C LYS A 64 -7.77 6.58 5.90
N ILE A 65 -6.93 7.10 6.79
CA ILE A 65 -6.77 6.60 8.16
C ILE A 65 -7.05 7.71 9.16
N SER A 66 -7.88 7.41 10.16
CA SER A 66 -8.12 8.28 11.32
C SER A 66 -7.47 7.68 12.56
N THR A 67 -6.34 8.23 12.98
CA THR A 67 -5.62 7.78 14.19
C THR A 67 -6.38 8.11 15.47
N SER A 68 -7.13 9.18 15.50
CA SER A 68 -7.91 9.62 16.67
C SER A 68 -9.06 8.67 17.01
N LYS A 69 -9.70 8.10 15.98
CA LYS A 69 -10.84 7.17 16.10
C LYS A 69 -10.46 5.70 15.92
N SER A 70 -9.18 5.40 15.67
CA SER A 70 -8.70 4.04 15.33
C SER A 70 -9.51 3.40 14.20
N SER A 71 -9.89 4.21 13.21
CA SER A 71 -10.79 3.82 12.14
C SER A 71 -10.19 4.18 10.80
N ILE A 72 -10.64 3.47 9.77
CA ILE A 72 -10.20 3.67 8.39
C ILE A 72 -11.39 3.86 7.46
N ALA A 73 -11.19 4.61 6.39
CA ALA A 73 -12.12 4.72 5.27
C ALA A 73 -11.65 3.81 4.13
N VAL A 74 -12.57 3.08 3.53
CA VAL A 74 -12.34 2.13 2.44
C VAL A 74 -12.81 2.75 1.14
N GLU A 75 -12.07 2.53 0.07
CA GLU A 75 -12.46 2.95 -1.27
C GLU A 75 -13.80 2.30 -1.65
N GLY A 76 -14.68 3.08 -2.26
CA GLY A 76 -15.99 2.62 -2.69
C GLY A 76 -17.09 2.65 -1.62
N ILE A 77 -16.75 2.76 -0.32
CA ILE A 77 -17.74 2.82 0.76
C ILE A 77 -18.02 4.25 1.16
N LYS A 78 -19.14 4.79 0.67
CA LYS A 78 -19.60 6.15 0.96
C LYS A 78 -21.09 6.13 1.34
N LYS A 79 -21.49 7.05 2.20
CA LYS A 79 -22.89 7.32 2.50
C LYS A 79 -23.28 8.72 2.02
N GLU A 80 -24.52 8.88 1.59
CA GLU A 80 -25.06 10.16 1.18
C GLU A 80 -25.71 10.87 2.36
N LYS A 81 -25.48 12.15 2.45
CA LYS A 81 -26.23 13.05 3.36
C LYS A 81 -27.55 13.46 2.71
N THR A 82 -28.51 13.91 3.51
CA THR A 82 -29.80 14.46 3.04
C THR A 82 -29.68 15.56 1.99
N LYS A 83 -28.55 16.25 1.93
CA LYS A 83 -28.25 17.31 0.93
C LYS A 83 -27.55 16.82 -0.33
N GLY A 84 -27.38 15.51 -0.51
CA GLY A 84 -26.73 14.93 -1.70
C GLY A 84 -25.21 14.77 -1.61
N ASP A 85 -24.56 15.32 -0.59
CA ASP A 85 -23.10 15.19 -0.42
C ASP A 85 -22.75 13.75 -0.01
N LYS A 86 -21.67 13.20 -0.59
CA LYS A 86 -21.14 11.90 -0.22
C LYS A 86 -20.01 12.05 0.78
N PHE A 87 -20.01 11.23 1.83
CA PHE A 87 -18.95 11.19 2.82
C PHE A 87 -18.41 9.78 3.04
N ASP A 88 -17.12 9.71 3.39
CA ASP A 88 -16.44 8.45 3.63
C ASP A 88 -16.92 7.83 4.96
N VAL A 89 -17.25 6.55 4.95
CA VAL A 89 -17.64 5.80 6.16
C VAL A 89 -16.37 5.26 6.82
N TYR A 90 -16.20 5.59 8.11
CA TYR A 90 -15.06 5.12 8.89
C TYR A 90 -15.42 3.84 9.65
N ILE A 91 -14.64 2.79 9.44
CA ILE A 91 -14.80 1.47 10.06
C ILE A 91 -13.63 1.24 11.02
N HIS A 92 -13.92 0.74 12.23
CA HIS A 92 -12.90 0.47 13.23
C HIS A 92 -11.99 -0.69 12.81
N THR A 93 -10.67 -0.57 13.03
CA THR A 93 -9.66 -1.53 12.57
C THR A 93 -9.85 -2.95 13.11
N SER A 94 -10.48 -3.14 14.27
CA SER A 94 -10.81 -4.47 14.83
C SER A 94 -11.84 -5.26 14.02
N ASN A 95 -12.61 -4.59 13.15
CA ASN A 95 -13.65 -5.22 12.33
C ASN A 95 -13.16 -5.60 10.93
N LEU A 96 -11.85 -5.57 10.72
CA LEU A 96 -11.21 -5.74 9.44
C LEU A 96 -10.18 -6.85 9.47
N VAL A 97 -9.95 -7.46 8.31
CA VAL A 97 -8.83 -8.37 8.05
C VAL A 97 -8.04 -7.82 6.88
N VAL A 98 -6.72 -7.77 7.02
CA VAL A 98 -5.82 -7.39 5.93
C VAL A 98 -5.56 -8.62 5.05
N THR A 99 -5.94 -8.53 3.78
CA THR A 99 -5.77 -9.58 2.77
C THR A 99 -4.52 -9.38 1.93
N SER A 100 -4.14 -8.13 1.65
CA SER A 100 -2.89 -7.80 0.97
C SER A 100 -2.24 -6.57 1.58
N LEU A 101 -0.92 -6.59 1.66
CA LEU A 101 -0.12 -5.53 2.27
C LEU A 101 0.46 -4.62 1.19
N ASN A 102 0.42 -3.32 1.44
CA ASN A 102 1.21 -2.36 0.69
C ASN A 102 2.69 -2.54 1.03
N THR A 103 3.50 -2.87 0.02
CA THR A 103 4.93 -3.19 0.15
C THR A 103 5.85 -1.98 -0.07
N SER A 104 5.30 -0.79 -0.28
CA SER A 104 6.09 0.43 -0.57
C SER A 104 7.04 0.80 0.56
N ASP A 105 6.67 0.52 1.82
CA ASP A 105 7.49 0.83 2.98
C ASP A 105 8.44 -0.33 3.32
N LYS A 106 9.72 -0.14 2.99
CA LYS A 106 10.80 -1.10 3.28
C LYS A 106 10.96 -1.37 4.78
N TRP A 107 10.74 -0.36 5.65
CA TRP A 107 10.82 -0.52 7.10
C TRP A 107 9.71 -1.42 7.65
N ARG A 108 8.50 -1.23 7.15
CA ARG A 108 7.35 -2.08 7.48
C ARG A 108 7.61 -3.52 7.09
N MET A 109 8.13 -3.75 5.87
CA MET A 109 8.44 -5.08 5.36
C MET A 109 9.56 -5.75 6.17
N ALA A 110 10.65 -5.06 6.41
CA ALA A 110 11.75 -5.59 7.24
C ALA A 110 11.27 -5.97 8.65
N LYS A 111 10.41 -5.15 9.28
CA LYS A 111 9.81 -5.45 10.58
C LYS A 111 8.86 -6.65 10.53
N LEU A 112 8.12 -6.85 9.45
CA LEU A 112 7.25 -8.01 9.25
C LEU A 112 8.06 -9.29 9.07
N GLU A 113 9.15 -9.24 8.31
CA GLU A 113 10.09 -10.34 8.09
C GLU A 113 10.98 -10.64 9.30
N GLY A 114 10.92 -9.82 10.36
CA GLY A 114 11.76 -9.99 11.55
C GLY A 114 13.21 -9.53 11.36
N LYS A 115 13.52 -8.86 10.26
CA LYS A 115 14.83 -8.24 10.02
C LYS A 115 14.87 -6.88 10.69
N ASP A 116 15.92 -6.60 11.47
CA ASP A 116 16.14 -5.26 12.00
C ASP A 116 16.60 -4.31 10.90
N PRO A 117 15.80 -3.31 10.52
CA PRO A 117 16.15 -2.42 9.42
C PRO A 117 17.40 -1.57 9.70
N ARG A 118 17.84 -1.51 10.97
CA ARG A 118 19.08 -0.83 11.37
C ARG A 118 20.34 -1.66 11.11
N LYS A 119 20.20 -2.99 10.99
CA LYS A 119 21.33 -3.93 10.81
C LYS A 119 21.52 -4.35 9.34
N GLN A 120 20.73 -3.82 8.40
CA GLN A 120 21.01 -4.05 6.99
C GLN A 120 22.32 -3.36 6.63
N PRO A 121 23.31 -4.06 6.06
CA PRO A 121 24.48 -3.43 5.48
C PRO A 121 23.96 -2.41 4.45
N LYS A 122 24.45 -1.19 4.50
CA LYS A 122 24.22 -0.22 3.42
C LYS A 122 24.72 -0.90 2.15
N GLU A 123 23.78 -1.28 1.28
CA GLU A 123 24.14 -1.71 -0.07
C GLU A 123 25.02 -0.60 -0.67
N THR A 124 26.29 -0.89 -0.75
CA THR A 124 27.26 -0.09 -1.49
C THR A 124 26.70 -0.01 -2.89
N LYS A 125 26.35 1.21 -3.32
CA LYS A 125 25.98 1.50 -4.69
C LYS A 125 27.05 0.85 -5.56
N GLN A 126 26.69 -0.21 -6.25
CA GLN A 126 27.54 -0.78 -7.30
C GLN A 126 27.69 0.32 -8.35
N VAL A 127 28.91 0.83 -8.41
CA VAL A 127 29.37 1.73 -9.46
C VAL A 127 29.18 0.97 -10.76
N ALA A 128 28.34 1.47 -11.64
CA ALA A 128 28.15 0.93 -12.98
C ALA A 128 29.51 0.80 -13.67
N PRO A 129 29.80 -0.33 -14.34
CA PRO A 129 31.02 -0.45 -15.12
C PRO A 129 30.99 0.57 -16.25
N LYS A 130 32.07 1.39 -16.35
CA LYS A 130 32.30 2.30 -17.47
C LYS A 130 32.39 1.47 -18.75
N GLU A 131 31.44 1.65 -19.64
CA GLU A 131 31.53 1.15 -21.02
C GLU A 131 32.76 1.72 -21.70
N THR A 132 33.67 0.83 -22.04
CA THR A 132 34.84 1.08 -22.85
C THR A 132 34.35 1.38 -24.28
N LYS A 133 34.64 2.58 -24.76
CA LYS A 133 34.49 3.01 -26.15
C LYS A 133 35.28 2.06 -27.04
N GLN A 134 34.61 1.27 -27.85
CA GLN A 134 35.24 0.65 -29.03
C GLN A 134 34.89 1.47 -30.26
N VAL A 135 36.00 1.78 -30.91
CA VAL A 135 36.18 2.53 -32.13
C VAL A 135 35.46 1.88 -33.30
N ALA A 136 34.80 2.71 -34.13
CA ALA A 136 34.21 2.31 -35.39
C ALA A 136 35.27 2.00 -36.45
N PRO A 137 34.95 1.14 -37.42
CA PRO A 137 35.47 1.30 -38.76
C PRO A 137 34.38 1.75 -39.76
N LYS A 138 34.83 2.62 -40.65
CA LYS A 138 34.13 3.27 -41.74
C LYS A 138 33.84 2.31 -42.93
N GLU A 139 32.85 2.78 -43.70
CA GLU A 139 32.63 2.59 -45.15
C GLU A 139 31.98 1.27 -45.62
N THR A 140 30.85 1.35 -46.27
CA THR A 140 30.76 1.52 -47.74
C THR A 140 29.35 1.91 -48.19
N LYS A 141 29.34 2.88 -49.13
CA LYS A 141 28.17 3.36 -49.91
C LYS A 141 27.67 2.28 -50.86
N GLN A 142 26.35 2.17 -51.01
CA GLN A 142 25.71 1.90 -52.32
C GLN A 142 24.22 2.31 -52.24
N LYS A 143 23.90 3.36 -52.96
CA LYS A 143 22.99 3.61 -54.09
C LYS A 143 21.59 3.00 -53.99
N ALA A 144 20.64 3.93 -54.01
CA ALA A 144 19.23 3.71 -54.36
C ALA A 144 19.02 3.25 -55.81
N PRO A 145 17.88 2.67 -56.14
CA PRO A 145 17.04 3.35 -57.13
C PRO A 145 15.55 3.48 -56.77
N LYS A 146 14.99 4.46 -57.45
CA LYS A 146 13.70 5.08 -57.53
C LYS A 146 12.54 4.17 -57.98
N GLU A 147 11.33 4.73 -57.62
CA GLU A 147 10.05 4.72 -58.40
C GLU A 147 9.25 3.43 -58.41
N THR A 148 7.97 3.48 -57.96
CA THR A 148 6.86 3.78 -58.88
C THR A 148 5.57 4.07 -58.11
N LYS A 149 4.87 5.14 -58.57
CA LYS A 149 3.48 5.53 -58.27
C LYS A 149 2.49 4.55 -58.90
N GLN A 150 1.37 4.31 -58.23
CA GLN A 150 0.03 4.10 -58.83
C GLN A 150 -0.99 4.19 -57.69
N LYS A 151 -1.78 5.27 -57.62
CA LYS A 151 -3.10 5.62 -58.20
C LYS A 151 -4.21 4.67 -57.77
N ALA A 152 -5.14 5.29 -57.01
CA ALA A 152 -6.49 4.81 -56.69
C ALA A 152 -7.33 4.54 -57.95
N PRO A 153 -8.47 3.82 -57.81
CA PRO A 153 -9.73 4.55 -57.98
C PRO A 153 -10.83 4.16 -56.94
N LYS A 154 -11.79 5.08 -56.96
CA LYS A 154 -13.11 5.10 -56.34
C LYS A 154 -13.99 3.95 -56.86
N GLU A 155 -14.82 3.45 -55.98
CA GLU A 155 -16.29 3.44 -56.12
C GLU A 155 -16.87 3.30 -54.70
#